data_de625488ba10bfd1688ee5f47921a320
#
_entry.id   de625488ba10bfd1688ee5f47921a320
#
_cell.length_a   1.000
_cell.length_b   1.000
_cell.length_c   1.000
_cell.angle_alpha   90.00
_cell.angle_beta   90.00
_cell.angle_gamma   90.00
#
_symmetry.space_group_name_H-M   'P 1'
#
loop_
_entity.id
_entity.type
_entity.pdbx_description
1 polymer ?
#
loop_
_entity_poly.entity_id
_entity_poly.type
_entity_poly.pdbx_seq_one_letter_code
_entity_poly.pdbx_strand_id
1 'polypeptide(L)'
;MCKSLSVNEKGYYKWLRNGERPKKWQDLLVEIHRILDEEPDDDNYGADRMLIALTQKGIQTSLSSVRRAMRKGNLMKPSRRSPDGLTKADKKARRPQNLLQRDFTAKAPDQKWLTDITQVPCKDGKLYIAPIFDCFGGEVISLAMDTKMKKELCISALEAAFEMRKPKSGVIIHSDAGSQYTSEAFRLAVGKHHAVQSMSDVGKCYDNARMESFFATLKKEKLYRMNTTKMTVEQVRTVVFRYVMIYYNRKRISTVNPGGLPPAIYREKSAVISVAA
;
A
#
# COMPACT_ATOMS: atom_id res chain seq x y z
N MET A 1 -10.58 55.13 17.36
CA MET A 1 -10.22 54.04 16.46
C MET A 1 -10.56 52.64 17.03
N CYS A 2 -10.04 52.20 18.19
CA CYS A 2 -10.40 50.89 18.75
C CYS A 2 -11.88 50.72 19.09
N LYS A 3 -12.53 51.76 19.67
CA LYS A 3 -13.96 51.77 19.93
C LYS A 3 -14.81 51.68 18.66
N SER A 4 -14.45 52.41 17.60
CA SER A 4 -15.17 52.36 16.30
C SER A 4 -15.07 51.04 15.58
N LEU A 5 -14.01 50.25 15.84
CA LEU A 5 -13.77 48.95 15.27
C LEU A 5 -14.15 47.78 16.19
N SER A 6 -14.75 48.10 17.38
CA SER A 6 -15.09 47.10 18.41
C SER A 6 -13.92 46.17 18.79
N VAL A 7 -12.69 46.70 18.81
CA VAL A 7 -11.45 45.96 19.12
C VAL A 7 -10.98 46.33 20.51
N ASN A 8 -10.54 45.32 21.29
CA ASN A 8 -9.98 45.57 22.63
C ASN A 8 -8.66 46.35 22.50
N GLU A 9 -8.57 47.53 23.14
CA GLU A 9 -7.42 48.43 23.06
C GLU A 9 -6.12 47.81 23.56
N LYS A 10 -6.16 47.07 24.68
CA LYS A 10 -4.99 46.32 25.18
C LYS A 10 -4.53 45.24 24.20
N GLY A 11 -5.49 44.58 23.52
CA GLY A 11 -5.23 43.60 22.48
C GLY A 11 -4.55 44.21 21.26
N TYR A 12 -5.03 45.37 20.82
CA TYR A 12 -4.47 46.13 19.70
C TYR A 12 -3.01 46.57 19.98
N TYR A 13 -2.72 47.21 21.10
CA TYR A 13 -1.36 47.62 21.44
C TYR A 13 -0.42 46.45 21.71
N LYS A 14 -0.92 45.34 22.23
CA LYS A 14 -0.13 44.10 22.34
C LYS A 14 0.24 43.52 20.96
N TRP A 15 -0.69 43.56 20.02
CA TRP A 15 -0.46 43.17 18.65
C TRP A 15 0.55 44.08 17.95
N LEU A 16 0.43 45.38 18.11
CA LEU A 16 1.31 46.39 17.53
C LEU A 16 2.76 46.25 18.04
N ARG A 17 2.93 45.93 19.34
CA ARG A 17 4.28 45.71 19.93
C ARG A 17 4.90 44.39 19.52
N ASN A 18 4.12 43.34 19.35
CA ASN A 18 4.61 42.02 19.09
C ASN A 18 4.81 41.74 17.58
N GLY A 19 4.33 42.63 16.71
CA GLY A 19 4.30 42.38 15.25
C GLY A 19 3.42 41.18 14.86
N GLU A 20 3.41 40.84 13.60
CA GLU A 20 2.87 39.57 13.17
C GLU A 20 3.78 38.45 13.64
N ARG A 21 3.34 37.70 14.63
CA ARG A 21 4.07 36.50 15.03
C ARG A 21 4.06 35.50 13.86
N PRO A 22 5.21 34.94 13.51
CA PRO A 22 5.23 33.86 12.52
C PRO A 22 4.27 32.77 12.98
N LYS A 23 3.35 32.43 12.09
CA LYS A 23 2.32 31.44 12.41
C LYS A 23 2.98 30.07 12.40
N LYS A 24 3.06 29.39 13.53
CA LYS A 24 3.70 28.05 13.70
C LYS A 24 3.33 27.03 12.59
N TRP A 25 2.19 27.20 11.93
CA TRP A 25 1.82 26.36 10.80
C TRP A 25 2.62 26.65 9.52
N GLN A 26 3.19 27.85 9.37
CA GLN A 26 3.99 28.22 8.19
C GLN A 26 5.34 27.49 8.23
N ASP A 27 6.02 27.48 9.37
CA ASP A 27 7.27 26.74 9.53
C ASP A 27 7.05 25.24 9.32
N LEU A 28 5.95 24.71 9.88
CA LEU A 28 5.57 23.33 9.70
C LEU A 28 5.24 23.00 8.24
N LEU A 29 4.64 23.94 7.50
CA LEU A 29 4.34 23.77 6.09
C LEU A 29 5.62 23.70 5.22
N VAL A 30 6.64 24.47 5.56
CA VAL A 30 7.95 24.41 4.89
C VAL A 30 8.57 23.02 5.05
N GLU A 31 8.53 22.45 6.26
CA GLU A 31 9.05 21.11 6.49
C GLU A 31 8.23 20.02 5.78
N ILE A 32 6.90 20.20 5.70
CA ILE A 32 6.03 19.31 4.91
C ILE A 32 6.43 19.35 3.43
N HIS A 33 6.66 20.53 2.87
CA HIS A 33 7.10 20.65 1.47
C HIS A 33 8.45 19.98 1.23
N ARG A 34 9.43 20.12 2.15
CA ARG A 34 10.71 19.40 2.04
C ARG A 34 10.53 17.89 1.93
N ILE A 35 9.64 17.31 2.76
CA ILE A 35 9.33 15.87 2.71
C ILE A 35 8.77 15.50 1.34
N LEU A 36 7.85 16.29 0.81
CA LEU A 36 7.21 16.04 -0.48
C LEU A 36 8.17 16.20 -1.67
N ASP A 37 9.16 17.10 -1.55
CA ASP A 37 10.19 17.33 -2.58
C ASP A 37 11.22 16.19 -2.62
N GLU A 38 11.53 15.57 -1.48
CA GLU A 38 12.44 14.42 -1.39
C GLU A 38 11.88 13.15 -2.06
N GLU A 39 10.57 12.94 -1.96
CA GLU A 39 9.90 11.77 -2.55
C GLU A 39 8.53 12.19 -3.14
N PRO A 40 8.46 12.40 -4.46
CA PRO A 40 7.22 12.85 -5.11
C PRO A 40 6.01 11.94 -4.90
N ASP A 41 6.22 10.64 -4.66
CA ASP A 41 5.14 9.71 -4.37
C ASP A 41 4.55 9.90 -2.95
N ASP A 42 5.22 10.62 -2.04
CA ASP A 42 4.72 10.97 -0.71
C ASP A 42 3.61 12.04 -0.75
N ASP A 43 3.35 12.65 -1.90
CA ASP A 43 2.25 13.58 -2.13
C ASP A 43 0.86 12.96 -1.87
N ASN A 44 0.81 11.64 -1.72
CA ASN A 44 -0.37 10.88 -1.33
C ASN A 44 -0.59 10.81 0.20
N TYR A 45 0.35 11.30 1.03
CA TYR A 45 0.24 11.22 2.47
C TYR A 45 -0.90 12.08 3.01
N GLY A 46 -1.75 11.44 3.83
CA GLY A 46 -2.64 12.15 4.73
C GLY A 46 -1.90 12.63 5.99
N ALA A 47 -2.59 13.38 6.84
CA ALA A 47 -1.99 13.98 8.03
C ALA A 47 -1.34 12.96 8.98
N ASP A 48 -1.87 11.75 9.07
CA ASP A 48 -1.34 10.71 9.95
C ASP A 48 0.03 10.22 9.49
N ARG A 49 0.22 9.94 8.19
CA ARG A 49 1.54 9.58 7.63
C ARG A 49 2.51 10.77 7.65
N MET A 50 2.01 11.96 7.37
CA MET A 50 2.84 13.17 7.42
C MET A 50 3.34 13.44 8.84
N LEU A 51 2.53 13.16 9.88
CA LEU A 51 3.00 13.24 11.27
C LEU A 51 4.12 12.24 11.55
N ILE A 52 3.99 11.00 11.06
CA ILE A 52 5.05 9.97 11.20
C ILE A 52 6.33 10.43 10.48
N ALA A 53 6.21 10.95 9.25
CA ALA A 53 7.35 11.45 8.48
C ALA A 53 8.09 12.58 9.19
N LEU A 54 7.35 13.55 9.74
CA LEU A 54 7.91 14.65 10.54
C LEU A 54 8.61 14.14 11.80
N THR A 55 7.98 13.18 12.49
CA THR A 55 8.58 12.55 13.68
C THR A 55 9.88 11.82 13.36
N GLN A 56 9.95 11.10 12.24
CA GLN A 56 11.17 10.43 11.77
C GLN A 56 12.28 11.42 11.44
N LYS A 57 11.94 12.67 11.08
CA LYS A 57 12.90 13.78 10.88
C LYS A 57 13.21 14.56 12.17
N GLY A 58 12.74 14.10 13.32
CA GLY A 58 12.97 14.73 14.62
C GLY A 58 12.07 15.93 14.92
N ILE A 59 11.06 16.20 14.09
CA ILE A 59 10.14 17.34 14.25
C ILE A 59 8.96 16.91 15.13
N GLN A 60 8.95 17.41 16.37
CA GLN A 60 7.87 17.15 17.34
C GLN A 60 6.69 18.08 17.09
N THR A 61 5.54 17.49 16.75
CA THR A 61 4.30 18.25 16.48
C THR A 61 3.06 17.41 16.77
N SER A 62 1.90 18.03 16.76
CA SER A 62 0.62 17.32 16.95
C SER A 62 -0.10 17.07 15.64
N LEU A 63 -0.92 16.03 15.58
CA LEU A 63 -1.75 15.71 14.41
C LEU A 63 -2.66 16.89 14.02
N SER A 64 -3.18 17.64 15.01
CA SER A 64 -4.01 18.82 14.76
C SER A 64 -3.22 19.95 14.09
N SER A 65 -1.94 20.13 14.46
CA SER A 65 -1.05 21.11 13.83
C SER A 65 -0.73 20.71 12.39
N VAL A 66 -0.43 19.43 12.15
CA VAL A 66 -0.20 18.89 10.79
C VAL A 66 -1.44 19.08 9.92
N ARG A 67 -2.63 18.69 10.40
CA ARG A 67 -3.88 18.88 9.66
C ARG A 67 -4.15 20.35 9.33
N ARG A 68 -3.84 21.26 10.24
CA ARG A 68 -3.97 22.71 10.02
C ARG A 68 -3.02 23.20 8.94
N ALA A 69 -1.73 22.84 9.02
CA ALA A 69 -0.72 23.20 8.02
C ALA A 69 -1.08 22.66 6.64
N MET A 70 -1.39 21.37 6.52
CA MET A 70 -1.79 20.74 5.25
C MET A 70 -3.06 21.35 4.66
N ARG A 71 -4.05 21.70 5.49
CA ARG A 71 -5.27 22.38 5.01
C ARG A 71 -4.97 23.79 4.49
N LYS A 72 -4.12 24.55 5.18
CA LYS A 72 -3.70 25.89 4.76
C LYS A 72 -2.83 25.88 3.52
N GLY A 73 -2.03 24.83 3.33
CA GLY A 73 -1.22 24.59 2.13
C GLY A 73 -1.95 23.90 0.98
N ASN A 74 -3.27 23.66 1.08
CA ASN A 74 -4.08 22.91 0.08
C ASN A 74 -3.54 21.51 -0.24
N LEU A 75 -2.89 20.86 0.73
CA LEU A 75 -2.31 19.51 0.57
C LEU A 75 -3.29 18.38 0.92
N MET A 76 -4.50 18.71 1.40
CA MET A 76 -5.53 17.72 1.70
C MET A 76 -6.23 17.25 0.42
N LYS A 77 -6.08 15.99 0.09
CA LYS A 77 -6.68 15.40 -1.13
C LYS A 77 -8.02 14.72 -0.81
N PRO A 78 -9.05 14.89 -1.68
CA PRO A 78 -10.32 14.18 -1.52
C PRO A 78 -10.13 12.67 -1.72
N SER A 79 -10.87 11.86 -0.95
CA SER A 79 -10.90 10.42 -1.14
C SER A 79 -11.63 10.07 -2.44
N ARG A 80 -10.96 9.41 -3.38
CA ARG A 80 -11.59 8.85 -4.58
C ARG A 80 -12.03 7.42 -4.30
N ARG A 81 -13.31 7.12 -4.53
CA ARG A 81 -13.87 5.76 -4.48
C ARG A 81 -14.16 5.30 -5.91
N SER A 82 -13.79 4.06 -6.23
CA SER A 82 -14.30 3.35 -7.41
C SER A 82 -14.67 1.93 -6.98
N PRO A 83 -15.89 1.49 -7.23
CA PRO A 83 -16.33 0.14 -6.96
C PRO A 83 -16.24 -0.67 -8.25
N ASP A 84 -15.43 -1.75 -8.30
CA ASP A 84 -15.65 -2.82 -9.29
C ASP A 84 -14.80 -4.04 -8.94
N GLY A 85 -15.44 -5.17 -8.70
CA GLY A 85 -14.82 -6.50 -8.60
C GLY A 85 -14.67 -7.14 -9.99
N LEU A 86 -13.57 -7.83 -10.23
CA LEU A 86 -13.12 -8.31 -11.54
C LEU A 86 -13.23 -9.81 -11.76
N THR A 87 -13.23 -10.62 -10.70
CA THR A 87 -13.12 -12.07 -10.80
C THR A 87 -14.48 -12.76 -10.76
N LYS A 88 -14.69 -13.70 -11.69
CA LYS A 88 -15.85 -14.63 -11.67
C LYS A 88 -15.38 -15.96 -11.09
N ALA A 89 -16.01 -16.39 -10.01
CA ALA A 89 -15.73 -17.67 -9.39
C ALA A 89 -16.16 -18.84 -10.26
N ASP A 90 -15.31 -19.84 -10.46
CA ASP A 90 -15.67 -21.13 -11.05
C ASP A 90 -16.40 -21.97 -10.00
N LYS A 91 -17.70 -22.19 -10.21
CA LYS A 91 -18.57 -22.89 -9.26
C LYS A 91 -18.36 -24.41 -9.19
N LYS A 92 -17.67 -25.03 -10.16
CA LYS A 92 -17.53 -26.49 -10.31
C LYS A 92 -16.14 -27.04 -9.91
N ALA A 93 -15.14 -26.22 -9.71
CA ALA A 93 -13.80 -26.66 -9.37
C ALA A 93 -13.68 -27.15 -7.92
N ARG A 94 -12.91 -28.24 -7.69
CA ARG A 94 -12.51 -28.69 -6.35
C ARG A 94 -11.66 -27.58 -5.69
N ARG A 95 -12.06 -27.14 -4.52
CA ARG A 95 -11.46 -25.99 -3.83
C ARG A 95 -10.77 -26.40 -2.54
N PRO A 96 -9.58 -25.84 -2.27
CA PRO A 96 -8.98 -25.90 -0.95
C PRO A 96 -9.85 -25.21 0.10
N GLN A 97 -9.70 -25.61 1.37
CA GLN A 97 -10.37 -24.97 2.48
C GLN A 97 -9.83 -23.55 2.73
N ASN A 98 -10.67 -22.67 3.27
CA ASN A 98 -10.24 -21.37 3.77
C ASN A 98 -9.52 -21.55 5.13
N LEU A 99 -8.18 -21.64 5.07
CA LEU A 99 -7.35 -21.83 6.26
C LEU A 99 -7.10 -20.53 7.02
N LEU A 100 -7.25 -19.37 6.37
CA LEU A 100 -7.00 -18.08 7.01
C LEU A 100 -8.17 -17.64 7.88
N GLN A 101 -9.41 -17.92 7.48
CA GLN A 101 -10.60 -17.49 8.21
C GLN A 101 -10.57 -16.00 8.62
N ARG A 102 -10.05 -15.14 7.72
CA ARG A 102 -9.82 -13.69 7.91
C ARG A 102 -8.74 -13.32 8.92
N ASP A 103 -8.01 -14.29 9.47
CA ASP A 103 -6.82 -14.00 10.25
C ASP A 103 -5.61 -13.80 9.33
N PHE A 104 -5.32 -12.52 9.03
CA PHE A 104 -4.18 -12.10 8.24
C PHE A 104 -2.97 -11.75 9.10
N THR A 105 -2.97 -12.07 10.38
CA THR A 105 -1.81 -11.84 11.24
C THR A 105 -0.75 -12.90 10.98
N ALA A 106 0.51 -12.48 10.96
CA ALA A 106 1.66 -13.36 10.86
C ALA A 106 2.71 -12.95 11.91
N LYS A 107 3.28 -13.93 12.62
CA LYS A 107 4.29 -13.67 13.65
C LYS A 107 5.71 -13.55 13.08
N ALA A 108 5.92 -14.09 11.89
CA ALA A 108 7.17 -14.07 11.17
C ALA A 108 6.93 -13.94 9.66
N PRO A 109 7.93 -13.51 8.88
CA PRO A 109 7.87 -13.53 7.43
C PRO A 109 7.57 -14.94 6.90
N ASP A 110 6.99 -14.99 5.71
CA ASP A 110 6.79 -16.19 4.91
C ASP A 110 5.90 -17.26 5.57
N GLN A 111 4.99 -16.87 6.48
CA GLN A 111 3.97 -17.76 7.04
C GLN A 111 2.70 -17.78 6.21
N LYS A 112 2.23 -16.61 5.76
CA LYS A 112 0.98 -16.44 5.01
C LYS A 112 1.22 -15.48 3.85
N TRP A 113 1.12 -15.98 2.63
CA TRP A 113 1.16 -15.18 1.42
C TRP A 113 -0.21 -15.07 0.79
N LEU A 114 -0.55 -13.89 0.33
CA LEU A 114 -1.80 -13.62 -0.38
C LEU A 114 -1.51 -13.32 -1.83
N THR A 115 -2.45 -13.67 -2.69
CA THR A 115 -2.39 -13.34 -4.12
C THR A 115 -3.78 -13.07 -4.66
N ASP A 116 -3.85 -12.25 -5.68
CA ASP A 116 -5.07 -11.91 -6.43
C ASP A 116 -4.66 -11.23 -7.74
N ILE A 117 -5.59 -11.09 -8.69
CA ILE A 117 -5.33 -10.43 -9.96
C ILE A 117 -6.12 -9.13 -10.04
N THR A 118 -5.44 -8.05 -10.44
CA THR A 118 -6.11 -6.83 -10.86
C THR A 118 -5.76 -6.47 -12.29
N GLN A 119 -6.60 -5.64 -12.94
CA GLN A 119 -6.33 -5.14 -14.29
C GLN A 119 -6.27 -3.62 -14.33
N VAL A 120 -5.50 -3.12 -15.29
CA VAL A 120 -5.38 -1.69 -15.61
C VAL A 120 -5.61 -1.50 -17.10
N PRO A 121 -6.58 -0.67 -17.53
CA PRO A 121 -6.75 -0.34 -18.94
C PRO A 121 -5.59 0.55 -19.40
N CYS A 122 -5.05 0.23 -20.58
CA CYS A 122 -3.97 0.97 -21.23
C CYS A 122 -4.40 1.38 -22.64
N LYS A 123 -3.58 2.21 -23.31
CA LYS A 123 -3.84 2.67 -24.69
C LYS A 123 -3.92 1.51 -25.70
N ASP A 124 -3.07 0.51 -25.54
CA ASP A 124 -2.85 -0.61 -26.44
C ASP A 124 -3.36 -1.95 -25.87
N GLY A 125 -4.21 -1.92 -24.84
CA GLY A 125 -4.80 -3.12 -24.27
C GLY A 125 -5.04 -3.03 -22.78
N LYS A 126 -4.80 -4.15 -22.07
CA LYS A 126 -4.94 -4.24 -20.63
C LYS A 126 -3.67 -4.84 -20.02
N LEU A 127 -3.26 -4.32 -18.89
CA LEU A 127 -2.23 -4.90 -18.06
C LEU A 127 -2.88 -5.65 -16.90
N TYR A 128 -2.62 -6.94 -16.76
CA TYR A 128 -2.98 -7.76 -15.60
C TYR A 128 -1.79 -7.84 -14.64
N ILE A 129 -2.08 -7.73 -13.36
CA ILE A 129 -1.07 -7.64 -12.30
C ILE A 129 -1.41 -8.68 -11.25
N ALA A 130 -0.47 -9.59 -10.98
CA ALA A 130 -0.55 -10.63 -9.94
C ALA A 130 0.63 -10.49 -8.97
N PRO A 131 0.44 -9.90 -7.80
CA PRO A 131 1.44 -9.85 -6.74
C PRO A 131 1.39 -11.09 -5.85
N ILE A 132 2.51 -11.40 -5.20
CA ILE A 132 2.55 -12.21 -3.98
C ILE A 132 2.84 -11.27 -2.81
N PHE A 133 1.93 -11.24 -1.85
CA PHE A 133 1.91 -10.32 -0.73
C PHE A 133 2.12 -11.08 0.59
N ASP A 134 3.15 -10.73 1.37
CA ASP A 134 3.38 -11.31 2.69
C ASP A 134 2.55 -10.59 3.76
N CYS A 135 1.78 -11.35 4.52
CA CYS A 135 1.00 -10.82 5.63
C CYS A 135 1.87 -10.23 6.75
N PHE A 136 3.11 -10.67 6.90
CA PHE A 136 4.07 -10.08 7.82
C PHE A 136 4.57 -8.73 7.27
N GLY A 137 4.10 -7.64 7.84
CA GLY A 137 4.52 -6.29 7.44
C GLY A 137 3.93 -5.77 6.13
N GLY A 138 3.28 -6.61 5.33
CA GLY A 138 2.59 -6.19 4.12
C GLY A 138 3.52 -5.96 2.92
N GLU A 139 4.62 -6.68 2.81
CA GLU A 139 5.55 -6.60 1.68
C GLU A 139 5.01 -7.31 0.44
N VAL A 140 5.16 -6.72 -0.72
CA VAL A 140 4.96 -7.40 -2.01
C VAL A 140 6.27 -8.09 -2.38
N ILE A 141 6.30 -9.41 -2.28
CA ILE A 141 7.51 -10.21 -2.52
C ILE A 141 7.85 -10.22 -4.00
N SER A 142 6.86 -10.53 -4.83
CA SER A 142 7.00 -10.60 -6.28
C SER A 142 5.81 -9.95 -6.98
N LEU A 143 6.00 -9.61 -8.25
CA LEU A 143 5.01 -8.91 -9.05
C LEU A 143 5.09 -9.39 -10.49
N ALA A 144 4.19 -10.28 -10.90
CA ALA A 144 4.05 -10.66 -12.30
C ALA A 144 3.03 -9.76 -13.00
N MET A 145 3.33 -9.42 -14.26
CA MET A 145 2.49 -8.55 -15.08
C MET A 145 2.45 -9.05 -16.54
N ASP A 146 1.25 -9.19 -17.10
CA ASP A 146 1.05 -9.66 -18.48
C ASP A 146 -0.14 -8.95 -19.15
N THR A 147 -0.23 -9.04 -20.46
CA THR A 147 -1.39 -8.59 -21.25
C THR A 147 -2.53 -9.61 -21.27
N LYS A 148 -2.30 -10.82 -20.77
CA LYS A 148 -3.27 -11.93 -20.74
C LYS A 148 -3.47 -12.42 -19.31
N MET A 149 -4.72 -12.56 -18.89
CA MET A 149 -5.09 -13.10 -17.59
C MET A 149 -5.13 -14.63 -17.62
N LYS A 150 -3.97 -15.27 -17.72
CA LYS A 150 -3.82 -16.71 -17.74
C LYS A 150 -3.26 -17.24 -16.41
N LYS A 151 -3.35 -18.56 -16.17
CA LYS A 151 -2.79 -19.22 -14.99
C LYS A 151 -1.26 -19.05 -14.88
N GLU A 152 -0.57 -18.94 -16.02
CA GLU A 152 0.87 -18.72 -16.11
C GLU A 152 1.31 -17.43 -15.41
N LEU A 153 0.48 -16.38 -15.43
CA LEU A 153 0.72 -15.13 -14.71
C LEU A 153 0.86 -15.37 -13.21
N CYS A 154 -0.09 -16.13 -12.62
CA CYS A 154 -0.09 -16.44 -11.19
C CYS A 154 1.06 -17.38 -10.81
N ILE A 155 1.35 -18.37 -11.67
CA ILE A 155 2.47 -19.30 -11.47
C ILE A 155 3.79 -18.55 -11.52
N SER A 156 3.99 -17.64 -12.47
CA SER A 156 5.22 -16.82 -12.57
C SER A 156 5.42 -15.95 -11.33
N ALA A 157 4.33 -15.35 -10.79
CA ALA A 157 4.41 -14.60 -9.56
C ALA A 157 4.83 -15.49 -8.38
N LEU A 158 4.25 -16.68 -8.28
CA LEU A 158 4.52 -17.65 -7.22
C LEU A 158 5.98 -18.14 -7.27
N GLU A 159 6.45 -18.61 -8.43
CA GLU A 159 7.82 -19.11 -8.62
C GLU A 159 8.84 -18.01 -8.27
N ALA A 160 8.63 -16.78 -8.76
CA ALA A 160 9.51 -15.66 -8.44
C ALA A 160 9.56 -15.34 -6.93
N ALA A 161 8.43 -15.47 -6.22
CA ALA A 161 8.40 -15.27 -4.78
C ALA A 161 9.19 -16.35 -4.03
N PHE A 162 9.05 -17.62 -4.43
CA PHE A 162 9.81 -18.72 -3.82
C PHE A 162 11.31 -18.61 -4.13
N GLU A 163 11.68 -18.23 -5.35
CA GLU A 163 13.08 -17.98 -5.72
C GLU A 163 13.71 -16.87 -4.86
N MET A 164 12.96 -15.78 -4.63
CA MET A 164 13.44 -14.62 -3.88
C MET A 164 13.53 -14.89 -2.37
N ARG A 165 12.58 -15.62 -1.80
CA ARG A 165 12.46 -15.82 -0.34
C ARG A 165 13.07 -17.12 0.17
N LYS A 166 12.99 -18.20 -0.62
CA LYS A 166 13.44 -19.55 -0.27
C LYS A 166 12.96 -19.98 1.12
N PRO A 167 11.64 -19.86 1.42
CA PRO A 167 11.12 -20.22 2.72
C PRO A 167 11.33 -21.72 2.99
N LYS A 168 11.48 -22.10 4.24
CA LYS A 168 11.80 -23.49 4.61
C LYS A 168 10.71 -24.48 4.22
N SER A 169 9.45 -24.22 4.60
CA SER A 169 8.28 -25.02 4.19
C SER A 169 7.01 -24.45 4.84
N GLY A 170 5.85 -24.94 4.42
CA GLY A 170 4.59 -24.70 5.12
C GLY A 170 3.96 -23.31 4.93
N VAL A 171 4.43 -22.55 3.95
CA VAL A 171 3.83 -21.26 3.60
C VAL A 171 2.39 -21.48 3.15
N ILE A 172 1.44 -20.75 3.74
CA ILE A 172 0.05 -20.76 3.30
C ILE A 172 -0.09 -19.76 2.15
N ILE A 173 -0.49 -20.25 0.96
CA ILE A 173 -0.78 -19.42 -0.21
C ILE A 173 -2.29 -19.25 -0.31
N HIS A 174 -2.78 -18.06 -0.03
CA HIS A 174 -4.22 -17.76 -0.05
C HIS A 174 -4.61 -16.89 -1.24
N SER A 175 -5.67 -17.28 -1.94
CA SER A 175 -6.23 -16.58 -3.09
C SER A 175 -7.75 -16.53 -3.05
N ASP A 176 -8.35 -15.79 -3.99
CA ASP A 176 -9.75 -15.97 -4.33
C ASP A 176 -10.00 -17.29 -5.08
N ALA A 177 -11.26 -17.59 -5.39
CA ALA A 177 -11.67 -18.79 -6.10
C ALA A 177 -11.65 -18.62 -7.64
N GLY A 178 -10.78 -17.76 -8.17
CA GLY A 178 -10.60 -17.55 -9.60
C GLY A 178 -10.09 -18.79 -10.34
N SER A 179 -10.44 -18.93 -11.63
CA SER A 179 -10.08 -20.10 -12.45
C SER A 179 -8.57 -20.28 -12.57
N GLN A 180 -7.77 -19.20 -12.47
CA GLN A 180 -6.31 -19.25 -12.50
C GLN A 180 -5.78 -20.01 -11.28
N TYR A 181 -6.32 -19.75 -10.11
CA TYR A 181 -5.91 -20.33 -8.82
C TYR A 181 -6.49 -21.72 -8.57
N THR A 182 -7.66 -22.05 -9.15
CA THR A 182 -8.25 -23.39 -9.08
C THR A 182 -7.64 -24.37 -10.10
N SER A 183 -6.80 -23.90 -11.02
CA SER A 183 -6.16 -24.73 -12.05
C SER A 183 -5.24 -25.77 -11.43
N GLU A 184 -5.18 -26.95 -12.06
CA GLU A 184 -4.27 -28.03 -11.65
C GLU A 184 -2.80 -27.56 -11.70
N ALA A 185 -2.42 -26.79 -12.73
CA ALA A 185 -1.07 -26.28 -12.86
C ALA A 185 -0.65 -25.38 -11.70
N PHE A 186 -1.54 -24.49 -11.21
CA PHE A 186 -1.24 -23.68 -10.04
C PHE A 186 -1.13 -24.54 -8.77
N ARG A 187 -2.02 -25.53 -8.61
CA ARG A 187 -1.94 -26.46 -7.47
C ARG A 187 -0.63 -27.24 -7.46
N LEU A 188 -0.19 -27.73 -8.62
CA LEU A 188 1.10 -28.43 -8.76
C LEU A 188 2.28 -27.50 -8.44
N ALA A 189 2.24 -26.23 -8.88
CA ALA A 189 3.27 -25.25 -8.55
C ALA A 189 3.35 -24.98 -7.04
N VAL A 190 2.20 -24.84 -6.35
CA VAL A 190 2.17 -24.71 -4.88
C VAL A 190 2.76 -25.96 -4.20
N GLY A 191 2.37 -27.17 -4.66
CA GLY A 191 2.84 -28.44 -4.11
C GLY A 191 4.34 -28.67 -4.29
N LYS A 192 4.91 -28.26 -5.42
CA LYS A 192 6.36 -28.31 -5.71
C LYS A 192 7.20 -27.62 -4.63
N HIS A 193 6.67 -26.56 -4.03
CA HIS A 193 7.33 -25.80 -2.98
C HIS A 193 6.94 -26.23 -1.55
N HIS A 194 6.26 -27.35 -1.38
CA HIS A 194 5.75 -27.83 -0.08
C HIS A 194 4.91 -26.76 0.64
N ALA A 195 4.23 -25.90 -0.11
CA ALA A 195 3.33 -24.88 0.40
C ALA A 195 1.89 -25.41 0.50
N VAL A 196 1.07 -24.74 1.27
CA VAL A 196 -0.33 -25.14 1.51
C VAL A 196 -1.26 -24.15 0.83
N GLN A 197 -2.07 -24.64 -0.10
CA GLN A 197 -3.05 -23.80 -0.77
C GLN A 197 -4.27 -23.56 0.13
N SER A 198 -4.67 -22.30 0.24
CA SER A 198 -5.88 -21.83 0.92
C SER A 198 -6.70 -20.98 -0.04
N MET A 199 -8.01 -20.95 0.10
CA MET A 199 -8.86 -20.23 -0.84
C MET A 199 -10.05 -19.61 -0.12
N SER A 200 -10.42 -18.39 -0.54
CA SER A 200 -11.63 -17.71 -0.06
C SER A 200 -12.89 -18.47 -0.39
N ASP A 201 -13.88 -18.40 0.47
CA ASP A 201 -15.22 -18.92 0.17
C ASP A 201 -15.87 -18.11 -0.96
N VAL A 202 -16.75 -18.77 -1.72
CA VAL A 202 -17.47 -18.13 -2.83
C VAL A 202 -18.33 -16.97 -2.34
N GLY A 203 -18.15 -15.81 -2.95
CA GLY A 203 -18.94 -14.60 -2.63
C GLY A 203 -18.52 -13.91 -1.33
N LYS A 204 -17.45 -14.37 -0.67
CA LYS A 204 -16.93 -13.73 0.54
C LYS A 204 -15.68 -12.93 0.21
N CYS A 205 -15.84 -11.73 -0.36
CA CYS A 205 -14.73 -10.83 -0.70
C CYS A 205 -13.84 -10.47 0.52
N TYR A 206 -14.41 -10.39 1.72
CA TYR A 206 -13.68 -10.12 2.96
C TYR A 206 -12.61 -11.16 3.31
N ASP A 207 -12.67 -12.35 2.71
CA ASP A 207 -11.68 -13.40 2.96
C ASP A 207 -10.34 -13.09 2.28
N ASN A 208 -10.28 -12.08 1.38
CA ASN A 208 -9.04 -11.56 0.79
C ASN A 208 -8.87 -10.03 1.00
N ALA A 209 -9.42 -9.51 2.09
CA ALA A 209 -9.50 -8.07 2.37
C ALA A 209 -8.13 -7.35 2.37
N ARG A 210 -7.03 -8.02 2.74
CA ARG A 210 -5.68 -7.44 2.70
C ARG A 210 -5.22 -7.18 1.26
N MET A 211 -5.51 -8.08 0.33
CA MET A 211 -5.23 -7.87 -1.09
C MET A 211 -6.09 -6.76 -1.69
N GLU A 212 -7.38 -6.74 -1.35
CA GLU A 212 -8.27 -5.64 -1.75
C GLU A 212 -7.75 -4.28 -1.25
N SER A 213 -7.28 -4.22 0.00
CA SER A 213 -6.67 -3.03 0.58
C SER A 213 -5.39 -2.61 -0.14
N PHE A 214 -4.52 -3.57 -0.49
CA PHE A 214 -3.30 -3.30 -1.27
C PHE A 214 -3.65 -2.74 -2.66
N PHE A 215 -4.57 -3.38 -3.39
CA PHE A 215 -4.99 -2.88 -4.70
C PHE A 215 -5.68 -1.51 -4.63
N ALA A 216 -6.48 -1.28 -3.60
CA ALA A 216 -7.06 0.04 -3.37
C ALA A 216 -5.96 1.10 -3.14
N THR A 217 -4.90 0.75 -2.43
CA THR A 217 -3.73 1.61 -2.23
C THR A 217 -3.03 1.91 -3.56
N LEU A 218 -2.64 0.89 -4.32
CA LEU A 218 -2.00 1.03 -5.63
C LEU A 218 -2.85 1.90 -6.58
N LYS A 219 -4.16 1.63 -6.65
CA LYS A 219 -5.08 2.37 -7.52
C LYS A 219 -5.22 3.83 -7.09
N LYS A 220 -5.46 4.10 -5.81
CA LYS A 220 -5.70 5.46 -5.30
C LYS A 220 -4.44 6.31 -5.27
N GLU A 221 -3.33 5.73 -4.86
CA GLU A 221 -2.10 6.49 -4.66
C GLU A 221 -1.31 6.68 -5.96
N LYS A 222 -1.47 5.78 -6.95
CA LYS A 222 -0.75 5.88 -8.23
C LYS A 222 -1.65 5.87 -9.47
N LEU A 223 -2.39 4.80 -9.72
CA LEU A 223 -3.03 4.59 -11.02
C LEU A 223 -4.14 5.60 -11.33
N TYR A 224 -4.98 5.98 -10.37
CA TYR A 224 -6.07 6.96 -10.59
C TYR A 224 -5.58 8.41 -10.72
N ARG A 225 -4.29 8.65 -10.51
CA ARG A 225 -3.63 9.95 -10.72
C ARG A 225 -3.07 10.10 -12.12
N MET A 226 -3.07 9.02 -12.89
CA MET A 226 -2.52 8.93 -14.23
C MET A 226 -3.64 8.63 -15.21
N ASN A 227 -3.50 9.12 -16.43
CA ASN A 227 -4.38 8.72 -17.52
C ASN A 227 -3.81 7.47 -18.21
N THR A 228 -3.99 6.30 -17.58
CA THR A 228 -3.42 5.05 -18.09
C THR A 228 -3.94 4.66 -19.46
N THR A 229 -5.14 5.11 -19.87
CA THR A 229 -5.70 4.86 -21.20
C THR A 229 -4.97 5.63 -22.31
N LYS A 230 -4.13 6.60 -21.98
CA LYS A 230 -3.21 7.28 -22.91
C LYS A 230 -1.79 6.72 -22.88
N MET A 231 -1.48 5.79 -21.99
CA MET A 231 -0.17 5.17 -21.82
C MET A 231 -0.16 3.76 -22.40
N THR A 232 0.97 3.34 -22.95
CA THR A 232 1.15 1.95 -23.40
C THR A 232 1.23 0.99 -22.21
N VAL A 233 0.96 -0.29 -22.44
CA VAL A 233 1.12 -1.36 -21.45
C VAL A 233 2.51 -1.31 -20.81
N GLU A 234 3.57 -1.10 -21.60
CA GLU A 234 4.94 -1.08 -21.09
C GLU A 234 5.23 0.14 -20.20
N GLN A 235 4.69 1.30 -20.54
CA GLN A 235 4.79 2.48 -19.67
C GLN A 235 4.07 2.27 -18.34
N VAL A 236 2.86 1.69 -18.37
CA VAL A 236 2.12 1.39 -17.13
C VAL A 236 2.83 0.32 -16.31
N ARG A 237 3.39 -0.73 -16.95
CA ARG A 237 4.20 -1.78 -16.32
C ARG A 237 5.37 -1.19 -15.54
N THR A 238 6.14 -0.31 -16.18
CA THR A 238 7.30 0.37 -15.55
C THR A 238 6.87 1.18 -14.34
N VAL A 239 5.78 1.95 -14.45
CA VAL A 239 5.27 2.77 -13.35
C VAL A 239 4.81 1.90 -12.18
N VAL A 240 4.04 0.84 -12.46
CA VAL A 240 3.55 -0.09 -11.43
C VAL A 240 4.72 -0.78 -10.72
N PHE A 241 5.70 -1.27 -11.48
CA PHE A 241 6.88 -1.92 -10.91
C PHE A 241 7.64 -0.97 -9.98
N ARG A 242 7.95 0.25 -10.41
CA ARG A 242 8.67 1.23 -9.59
C ARG A 242 7.87 1.62 -8.35
N TYR A 243 6.57 1.85 -8.50
CA TYR A 243 5.72 2.18 -7.37
C TYR A 243 5.67 1.03 -6.35
N VAL A 244 5.46 -0.22 -6.77
CA VAL A 244 5.28 -1.35 -5.85
C VAL A 244 6.61 -1.79 -5.26
N MET A 245 7.61 -2.10 -6.10
CA MET A 245 8.84 -2.74 -5.64
C MET A 245 9.81 -1.75 -4.98
N ILE A 246 9.81 -0.49 -5.40
CA ILE A 246 10.74 0.50 -4.88
C ILE A 246 10.06 1.39 -3.83
N TYR A 247 8.99 2.10 -4.21
CA TYR A 247 8.38 3.06 -3.30
C TYR A 247 7.56 2.38 -2.20
N TYR A 248 6.54 1.58 -2.55
CA TYR A 248 5.64 0.93 -1.59
C TYR A 248 6.39 0.05 -0.59
N ASN A 249 7.30 -0.80 -1.07
CA ASN A 249 8.04 -1.72 -0.23
C ASN A 249 9.12 -1.05 0.62
N ARG A 250 9.82 -0.01 0.11
CA ARG A 250 11.06 0.48 0.73
C ARG A 250 11.01 1.91 1.24
N LYS A 251 10.04 2.72 0.81
CA LYS A 251 9.97 4.15 1.17
C LYS A 251 8.66 4.53 1.85
N ARG A 252 7.53 4.01 1.33
CA ARG A 252 6.20 4.39 1.78
C ARG A 252 5.99 4.08 3.26
N ILE A 253 5.61 5.07 4.06
CA ILE A 253 5.25 4.89 5.46
C ILE A 253 4.04 3.93 5.57
N SER A 254 4.22 2.86 6.35
CA SER A 254 3.18 1.87 6.67
C SER A 254 2.68 2.10 8.08
N THR A 255 1.44 2.55 8.23
CA THR A 255 0.84 2.83 9.55
C THR A 255 0.58 1.57 10.39
N VAL A 256 0.70 0.38 9.79
CA VAL A 256 0.53 -0.90 10.50
C VAL A 256 1.84 -1.45 11.05
N ASN A 257 2.98 -0.94 10.56
CA ASN A 257 4.30 -1.37 11.03
C ASN A 257 4.81 -0.42 12.13
N PRO A 258 5.51 -0.95 13.15
CA PRO A 258 6.10 -0.13 14.20
C PRO A 258 6.96 1.01 13.64
N GLY A 259 6.80 2.22 14.20
CA GLY A 259 7.53 3.42 13.74
C GLY A 259 7.24 3.86 12.30
N GLY A 260 6.20 3.32 11.68
CA GLY A 260 5.86 3.62 10.29
C GLY A 260 6.80 2.99 9.27
N LEU A 261 7.55 1.97 9.64
CA LEU A 261 8.54 1.34 8.76
C LEU A 261 7.90 0.83 7.47
N PRO A 262 8.52 1.08 6.31
CA PRO A 262 8.13 0.45 5.04
C PRO A 262 8.19 -1.08 5.14
N PRO A 263 7.35 -1.82 4.39
CA PRO A 263 7.21 -3.26 4.53
C PRO A 263 8.51 -4.06 4.48
N ALA A 264 9.36 -3.84 3.47
CA ALA A 264 10.63 -4.55 3.33
C ALA A 264 11.62 -4.19 4.46
N ILE A 265 11.67 -2.92 4.84
CA ILE A 265 12.56 -2.45 5.93
C ILE A 265 12.11 -3.04 7.28
N TYR A 266 10.80 -3.17 7.50
CA TYR A 266 10.28 -3.82 8.71
C TYR A 266 10.70 -5.28 8.77
N ARG A 267 10.57 -6.04 7.68
CA ARG A 267 11.03 -7.43 7.60
C ARG A 267 12.54 -7.55 7.85
N GLU A 268 13.35 -6.72 7.20
CA GLU A 268 14.81 -6.74 7.34
C GLU A 268 15.24 -6.50 8.79
N LYS A 269 14.65 -5.50 9.45
CA LYS A 269 14.92 -5.24 10.87
C LYS A 269 14.46 -6.36 11.81
N SER A 270 13.32 -6.98 11.52
CA SER A 270 12.79 -8.09 12.33
C SER A 270 13.68 -9.34 12.24
N ALA A 271 14.28 -9.61 11.07
CA ALA A 271 15.23 -10.69 10.88
C ALA A 271 16.50 -10.50 11.70
N VAL A 272 17.02 -9.28 11.81
CA VAL A 272 18.20 -8.96 12.62
C VAL A 272 17.94 -9.21 14.11
N ILE A 273 16.77 -8.83 14.62
CA ILE A 273 16.39 -9.03 16.03
C ILE A 273 16.29 -10.53 16.35
N SER A 274 15.75 -11.34 15.44
CA SER A 274 15.60 -12.78 15.65
C SER A 274 16.91 -13.58 15.62
N VAL A 275 17.98 -13.02 15.06
CA VAL A 275 19.33 -13.64 15.05
C VAL A 275 20.12 -13.23 16.29
N ALA A 276 19.77 -12.11 16.92
CA ALA A 276 20.46 -11.59 18.12
C ALA A 276 19.83 -12.07 19.46
N ALA A 277 18.70 -12.77 19.39
CA ALA A 277 17.99 -13.35 20.55
C ALA A 277 18.19 -14.86 20.63
#